data_450bcb4c31d95604a2f36a942472f606
#
_entry.id   450bcb4c31d95604a2f36a942472f606
#
_cell.length_a   1.000
_cell.length_b   1.000
_cell.length_c   1.000
_cell.angle_alpha   90.00
_cell.angle_beta   90.00
_cell.angle_gamma   90.00
#
_symmetry.space_group_name_H-M   'P 1'
#
loop_
_entity.id
_entity.type
_entity.pdbx_description
1 polymer ?
#
loop_
_entity_poly.entity_id
_entity_poly.type
_entity_poly.pdbx_seq_one_letter_code
_entity_poly.pdbx_strand_id
1 'polypeptide(L)'
;MYNQCENLVFSGGGILGIAYMGTLDYLYKINFMKNIKRMAGSSAGAIAACISSFDLSFEETKKIVDSLDYSKVPSTSSSHEPKQFTKTETMQLDKVFGNVECVYRLVKKYGWYSSCYFYDWIRHQIANQFDPLKKAAPYTFEDFMNPELHKDGRNFKELYIIGTDVSSNTSTVFSVQDTPHMEVAEAVRISMSVPIFFEAIESDFNGENPKIYADGGVMYRYPITLFDGILPPEETLGALIMSDEEPVAIENLVDYICNLISCVTAIQAQFSYDTPKNRKRTMQINTGSVSSLKFDVKTGDATYNFLYEQGYKAAENYFNALYSS
;
A
#
# COMPACT_ATOMS: atom_id res chain seq x y z
N MET A 1 -0.67 22.51 -18.74
CA MET A 1 -1.41 22.09 -17.54
C MET A 1 -0.60 21.12 -16.66
N TYR A 2 0.24 20.23 -17.21
CA TYR A 2 0.96 19.18 -16.44
C TYR A 2 2.33 19.59 -15.88
N ASN A 3 2.92 20.69 -16.27
CA ASN A 3 4.16 21.20 -15.65
C ASN A 3 3.95 21.70 -14.21
N GLN A 4 2.72 21.70 -13.70
CA GLN A 4 2.35 22.14 -12.33
C GLN A 4 1.97 20.97 -11.41
N CYS A 5 1.87 19.72 -11.91
CA CYS A 5 1.53 18.60 -11.05
C CYS A 5 2.73 18.19 -10.21
N GLU A 6 2.59 18.29 -8.90
CA GLU A 6 3.64 18.03 -7.91
C GLU A 6 3.32 16.87 -6.98
N ASN A 7 2.06 16.39 -6.99
CA ASN A 7 1.58 15.34 -6.09
C ASN A 7 1.07 14.14 -6.88
N LEU A 8 1.50 12.93 -6.52
CA LEU A 8 1.01 11.68 -7.10
C LEU A 8 0.39 10.81 -6.00
N VAL A 9 -0.85 10.37 -6.25
CA VAL A 9 -1.68 9.67 -5.26
C VAL A 9 -2.11 8.31 -5.79
N PHE A 10 -1.97 7.26 -4.98
CA PHE A 10 -2.32 5.89 -5.33
C PHE A 10 -3.42 5.33 -4.44
N SER A 11 -4.44 4.71 -5.04
CA SER A 11 -5.51 4.05 -4.28
C SER A 11 -5.08 2.71 -3.69
N GLY A 12 -5.83 2.22 -2.71
CA GLY A 12 -5.74 0.83 -2.24
C GLY A 12 -6.23 -0.16 -3.30
N GLY A 13 -5.72 -1.40 -3.25
CA GLY A 13 -6.10 -2.42 -4.23
C GLY A 13 -5.48 -3.81 -4.02
N GLY A 14 -4.81 -4.08 -2.91
CA GLY A 14 -4.17 -5.38 -2.66
C GLY A 14 -3.16 -5.75 -3.75
N ILE A 15 -3.17 -7.01 -4.23
CA ILE A 15 -2.26 -7.49 -5.28
C ILE A 15 -2.39 -6.71 -6.60
N LEU A 16 -3.53 -6.09 -6.85
CA LEU A 16 -3.77 -5.28 -8.05
C LEU A 16 -2.82 -4.09 -8.15
N GLY A 17 -2.16 -3.70 -7.04
CA GLY A 17 -1.11 -2.69 -7.01
C GLY A 17 0.07 -2.96 -7.94
N ILE A 18 0.25 -4.19 -8.44
CA ILE A 18 1.19 -4.51 -9.52
C ILE A 18 0.97 -3.60 -10.74
N ALA A 19 -0.27 -3.20 -11.00
CA ALA A 19 -0.61 -2.29 -12.09
C ALA A 19 0.07 -0.91 -11.96
N TYR A 20 0.39 -0.47 -10.75
CA TYR A 20 1.13 0.79 -10.55
C TYR A 20 2.52 0.76 -11.17
N MET A 21 3.14 -0.41 -11.32
CA MET A 21 4.43 -0.49 -12.02
C MET A 21 4.31 -0.12 -13.50
N GLY A 22 3.23 -0.55 -14.17
CA GLY A 22 2.97 -0.13 -15.55
C GLY A 22 2.65 1.36 -15.64
N THR A 23 1.86 1.89 -14.69
CA THR A 23 1.58 3.33 -14.62
C THR A 23 2.86 4.14 -14.44
N LEU A 24 3.73 3.73 -13.53
CA LEU A 24 5.02 4.39 -13.27
C LEU A 24 5.95 4.30 -14.48
N ASP A 25 6.01 3.16 -15.17
CA ASP A 25 6.80 3.02 -16.41
C ASP A 25 6.44 4.12 -17.42
N TYR A 26 5.15 4.30 -17.68
CA TYR A 26 4.72 5.37 -18.59
C TYR A 26 5.07 6.76 -18.06
N LEU A 27 4.86 7.04 -16.77
CA LEU A 27 5.17 8.33 -16.16
C LEU A 27 6.68 8.65 -16.18
N TYR A 28 7.55 7.65 -15.98
CA TYR A 28 8.99 7.82 -16.14
C TYR A 28 9.37 8.07 -17.60
N LYS A 29 8.79 7.31 -18.54
CA LYS A 29 9.03 7.46 -19.98
C LYS A 29 8.76 8.87 -20.50
N ILE A 30 7.69 9.51 -20.01
CA ILE A 30 7.35 10.89 -20.37
C ILE A 30 8.01 11.95 -19.48
N ASN A 31 8.95 11.56 -18.61
CA ASN A 31 9.63 12.41 -17.63
C ASN A 31 8.71 13.12 -16.63
N PHE A 32 7.50 12.65 -16.42
CA PHE A 32 6.53 13.24 -15.50
C PHE A 32 7.00 13.20 -14.05
N MET A 33 7.67 12.12 -13.64
CA MET A 33 8.15 11.88 -12.26
C MET A 33 9.12 12.95 -11.74
N LYS A 34 9.79 13.69 -12.62
CA LYS A 34 10.71 14.78 -12.24
C LYS A 34 10.02 15.96 -11.54
N ASN A 35 8.73 16.17 -11.85
CA ASN A 35 7.96 17.28 -11.26
C ASN A 35 7.34 16.90 -9.92
N ILE A 36 7.24 15.60 -9.62
CA ILE A 36 6.58 15.10 -8.42
C ILE A 36 7.45 15.33 -7.19
N LYS A 37 6.88 16.01 -6.22
CA LYS A 37 7.49 16.33 -4.92
C LYS A 37 6.89 15.49 -3.79
N ARG A 38 5.60 15.11 -3.90
CA ARG A 38 4.86 14.39 -2.86
C ARG A 38 4.23 13.14 -3.40
N MET A 39 4.35 12.07 -2.62
CA MET A 39 3.75 10.77 -2.90
C MET A 39 2.77 10.42 -1.78
N ALA A 40 1.56 10.02 -2.14
CA ALA A 40 0.57 9.57 -1.17
C ALA A 40 -0.08 8.26 -1.58
N GLY A 41 -0.46 7.44 -0.60
CA GLY A 41 -1.15 6.19 -0.92
C GLY A 41 -1.79 5.51 0.27
N SER A 42 -2.72 4.62 -0.07
CA SER A 42 -3.43 3.76 0.86
C SER A 42 -3.21 2.30 0.47
N SER A 43 -2.96 1.40 1.43
CA SER A 43 -2.78 -0.05 1.18
C SER A 43 -1.70 -0.32 0.12
N ALA A 44 -2.02 -1.04 -0.95
CA ALA A 44 -1.11 -1.24 -2.09
C ALA A 44 -0.55 0.08 -2.66
N GLY A 45 -1.36 1.14 -2.62
CA GLY A 45 -0.91 2.49 -3.00
C GLY A 45 0.12 3.07 -2.05
N ALA A 46 0.08 2.73 -0.75
CA ALA A 46 1.11 3.12 0.22
C ALA A 46 2.47 2.47 -0.10
N ILE A 47 2.45 1.21 -0.54
CA ILE A 47 3.66 0.50 -0.98
C ILE A 47 4.24 1.19 -2.23
N ALA A 48 3.39 1.47 -3.23
CA ALA A 48 3.82 2.16 -4.46
C ALA A 48 4.37 3.56 -4.15
N ALA A 49 3.69 4.35 -3.29
CA ALA A 49 4.12 5.66 -2.86
C ALA A 49 5.48 5.62 -2.13
N CYS A 50 5.65 4.69 -1.18
CA CYS A 50 6.88 4.54 -0.42
C CYS A 50 8.07 4.23 -1.34
N ILE A 51 7.96 3.23 -2.21
CA ILE A 51 9.07 2.83 -3.09
C ILE A 51 9.38 3.93 -4.11
N SER A 52 8.34 4.59 -4.67
CA SER A 52 8.53 5.68 -5.63
C SER A 52 9.08 6.96 -4.97
N SER A 53 8.95 7.11 -3.65
CA SER A 53 9.49 8.27 -2.92
C SER A 53 11.03 8.28 -2.85
N PHE A 54 11.70 7.14 -3.07
CA PHE A 54 13.16 7.04 -3.03
C PHE A 54 13.87 7.81 -4.16
N ASP A 55 13.14 8.31 -5.13
CA ASP A 55 13.66 9.03 -6.32
C ASP A 55 14.73 8.25 -7.10
N LEU A 56 14.47 6.98 -7.31
CA LEU A 56 15.27 6.04 -8.11
C LEU A 56 14.91 6.10 -9.58
N SER A 57 15.72 5.49 -10.45
CA SER A 57 15.32 5.18 -11.82
C SER A 57 14.13 4.21 -11.85
N PHE A 58 13.42 4.14 -12.99
CA PHE A 58 12.33 3.16 -13.14
C PHE A 58 12.85 1.72 -12.98
N GLU A 59 13.99 1.39 -13.56
CA GLU A 59 14.60 0.07 -13.51
C GLU A 59 14.93 -0.35 -12.08
N GLU A 60 15.47 0.57 -11.27
CA GLU A 60 15.75 0.30 -9.86
C GLU A 60 14.47 0.15 -9.04
N THR A 61 13.47 1.02 -9.27
CA THR A 61 12.14 0.95 -8.66
C THR A 61 11.48 -0.38 -8.97
N LYS A 62 11.48 -0.80 -10.24
CA LYS A 62 10.93 -2.08 -10.68
C LYS A 62 11.66 -3.25 -10.05
N LYS A 63 12.98 -3.22 -9.97
CA LYS A 63 13.78 -4.28 -9.34
C LYS A 63 13.43 -4.47 -7.86
N ILE A 64 13.13 -3.39 -7.13
CA ILE A 64 12.66 -3.48 -5.75
C ILE A 64 11.33 -4.22 -5.69
N VAL A 65 10.34 -3.80 -6.48
CA VAL A 65 9.00 -4.41 -6.48
C VAL A 65 9.03 -5.87 -6.93
N ASP A 66 9.82 -6.18 -7.96
CA ASP A 66 9.97 -7.55 -8.48
C ASP A 66 10.67 -8.50 -7.49
N SER A 67 11.34 -7.98 -6.45
CA SER A 67 11.94 -8.78 -5.40
C SER A 67 10.96 -9.30 -4.36
N LEU A 68 9.71 -8.80 -4.35
CA LEU A 68 8.67 -9.26 -3.43
C LEU A 68 8.10 -10.61 -3.89
N ASP A 69 8.21 -11.61 -3.03
CA ASP A 69 7.49 -12.88 -3.23
C ASP A 69 6.05 -12.72 -2.71
N TYR A 70 5.13 -12.40 -3.60
CA TYR A 70 3.74 -12.13 -3.26
C TYR A 70 3.08 -13.30 -2.53
N SER A 71 3.47 -14.55 -2.86
CA SER A 71 2.89 -15.75 -2.24
C SER A 71 3.21 -15.89 -0.74
N LYS A 72 4.23 -15.18 -0.27
CA LYS A 72 4.62 -15.16 1.15
C LYS A 72 4.01 -14.00 1.94
N VAL A 73 3.42 -13.02 1.27
CA VAL A 73 2.84 -11.84 1.94
C VAL A 73 1.76 -12.25 2.93
N PRO A 74 0.75 -13.09 2.58
CA PRO A 74 -0.11 -13.71 3.58
C PRO A 74 0.57 -14.95 4.17
N SER A 75 1.15 -14.83 5.36
CA SER A 75 1.81 -15.94 6.05
C SER A 75 0.94 -16.54 7.15
N THR A 76 0.82 -17.87 7.18
CA THR A 76 0.16 -18.61 8.27
C THR A 76 1.05 -18.77 9.49
N SER A 77 2.37 -18.55 9.34
CA SER A 77 3.34 -18.59 10.44
C SER A 77 4.13 -17.30 10.53
N SER A 78 4.53 -16.91 11.72
CA SER A 78 5.44 -15.78 11.97
C SER A 78 6.74 -16.29 12.58
N SER A 79 7.87 -15.86 12.00
CA SER A 79 9.19 -16.15 12.56
C SER A 79 9.50 -15.34 13.83
N HIS A 80 8.79 -14.23 14.05
CA HIS A 80 9.01 -13.29 15.14
C HIS A 80 8.05 -13.49 16.32
N GLU A 81 7.01 -14.31 16.16
CA GLU A 81 6.07 -14.59 17.24
C GLU A 81 6.51 -15.81 18.03
N PRO A 82 6.47 -15.73 19.38
CA PRO A 82 6.66 -16.91 20.21
C PRO A 82 5.57 -17.93 19.86
N LYS A 83 5.97 -19.18 19.65
CA LYS A 83 5.02 -20.27 19.42
C LYS A 83 4.10 -20.39 20.63
N GLN A 84 2.82 -20.22 20.41
CA GLN A 84 1.80 -20.30 21.47
C GLN A 84 1.53 -21.73 21.89
N PHE A 85 1.80 -22.70 21.01
CA PHE A 85 1.55 -24.12 21.21
C PHE A 85 2.80 -24.95 20.91
N THR A 86 2.98 -26.04 21.66
CA THR A 86 3.98 -27.04 21.33
C THR A 86 3.61 -27.76 20.03
N LYS A 87 4.59 -28.40 19.36
CA LYS A 87 4.30 -29.20 18.15
C LYS A 87 3.18 -30.23 18.35
N THR A 88 3.12 -30.87 19.53
CA THR A 88 2.13 -31.88 19.85
C THR A 88 0.74 -31.28 20.01
N GLU A 89 0.64 -30.14 20.74
CA GLU A 89 -0.62 -29.39 20.90
C GLU A 89 -1.13 -28.89 19.57
N THR A 90 -0.25 -28.27 18.73
CA THR A 90 -0.61 -27.83 17.38
C THR A 90 -1.19 -28.98 16.55
N MET A 91 -0.52 -30.15 16.50
CA MET A 91 -1.01 -31.30 15.76
C MET A 91 -2.36 -31.84 16.25
N GLN A 92 -2.64 -31.74 17.56
CA GLN A 92 -3.92 -32.20 18.12
C GLN A 92 -5.04 -31.18 17.87
N LEU A 93 -4.75 -29.90 18.02
CA LEU A 93 -5.71 -28.80 17.84
C LEU A 93 -6.04 -28.60 16.35
N ASP A 94 -5.06 -28.74 15.44
CA ASP A 94 -5.28 -28.64 14.01
C ASP A 94 -6.27 -29.68 13.47
N LYS A 95 -6.33 -30.86 14.08
CA LYS A 95 -7.33 -31.89 13.72
C LYS A 95 -8.77 -31.48 14.03
N VAL A 96 -8.96 -30.58 15.01
CA VAL A 96 -10.29 -30.17 15.48
C VAL A 96 -10.68 -28.79 14.91
N PHE A 97 -9.74 -27.85 14.85
CA PHE A 97 -9.99 -26.44 14.55
C PHE A 97 -9.38 -25.98 13.23
N GLY A 98 -8.68 -26.83 12.49
CA GLY A 98 -7.88 -26.44 11.34
C GLY A 98 -6.58 -25.78 11.80
N ASN A 99 -6.11 -24.72 11.13
CA ASN A 99 -4.85 -24.06 11.47
C ASN A 99 -5.00 -23.25 12.78
N VAL A 100 -4.63 -23.87 13.92
CA VAL A 100 -4.79 -23.30 15.26
C VAL A 100 -4.01 -21.99 15.47
N GLU A 101 -2.86 -21.84 14.81
CA GLU A 101 -2.08 -20.60 14.86
C GLU A 101 -2.85 -19.43 14.21
N CYS A 102 -3.52 -19.68 13.07
CA CYS A 102 -4.37 -18.69 12.41
C CYS A 102 -5.62 -18.38 13.25
N VAL A 103 -6.25 -19.37 13.87
CA VAL A 103 -7.39 -19.16 14.78
C VAL A 103 -6.98 -18.32 15.98
N TYR A 104 -5.84 -18.63 16.59
CA TYR A 104 -5.30 -17.85 17.71
C TYR A 104 -5.04 -16.39 17.28
N ARG A 105 -4.41 -16.16 16.13
CA ARG A 105 -4.13 -14.82 15.59
C ARG A 105 -5.43 -14.07 15.29
N LEU A 106 -6.42 -14.74 14.70
CA LEU A 106 -7.72 -14.13 14.42
C LEU A 106 -8.40 -13.60 15.71
N VAL A 107 -8.34 -14.40 16.78
CA VAL A 107 -9.00 -14.04 18.07
C VAL A 107 -8.20 -13.00 18.87
N LYS A 108 -6.86 -13.08 18.84
CA LYS A 108 -5.98 -12.25 19.69
C LYS A 108 -5.40 -11.04 18.96
N LYS A 109 -5.27 -11.11 17.63
CA LYS A 109 -4.67 -10.06 16.80
C LYS A 109 -5.59 -9.59 15.68
N TYR A 110 -6.85 -10.04 15.69
CA TYR A 110 -7.91 -9.59 14.78
C TYR A 110 -7.65 -9.88 13.30
N GLY A 111 -6.81 -10.88 12.97
CA GLY A 111 -6.51 -11.23 11.59
C GLY A 111 -6.01 -12.67 11.42
N TRP A 112 -6.27 -13.23 10.23
CA TRP A 112 -5.94 -14.63 9.91
C TRP A 112 -4.46 -14.82 9.56
N TYR A 113 -3.91 -13.93 8.71
CA TYR A 113 -2.53 -14.00 8.26
C TYR A 113 -1.63 -13.02 9.00
N SER A 114 -0.35 -13.40 9.14
CA SER A 114 0.71 -12.51 9.59
C SER A 114 1.24 -11.68 8.42
N SER A 115 1.54 -10.42 8.68
CA SER A 115 2.18 -9.49 7.76
C SER A 115 3.71 -9.39 7.97
N CYS A 116 4.30 -10.24 8.83
CA CYS A 116 5.72 -10.13 9.21
C CYS A 116 6.68 -10.25 8.03
N TYR A 117 6.43 -11.19 7.08
CA TYR A 117 7.28 -11.32 5.90
C TYR A 117 7.33 -10.03 5.07
N PHE A 118 6.17 -9.41 4.84
CA PHE A 118 6.11 -8.13 4.15
C PHE A 118 6.82 -7.02 4.92
N TYR A 119 6.64 -6.99 6.25
CA TYR A 119 7.28 -6.00 7.11
C TYR A 119 8.81 -6.09 7.06
N ASP A 120 9.36 -7.29 7.14
CA ASP A 120 10.80 -7.51 7.01
C ASP A 120 11.31 -7.10 5.62
N TRP A 121 10.54 -7.42 4.57
CA TRP A 121 10.89 -7.06 3.21
C TRP A 121 10.93 -5.54 3.03
N ILE A 122 9.88 -4.80 3.43
CA ILE A 122 9.84 -3.35 3.25
C ILE A 122 10.90 -2.64 4.11
N ARG A 123 11.17 -3.10 5.33
CA ARG A 123 12.27 -2.60 6.15
C ARG A 123 13.61 -2.77 5.46
N HIS A 124 13.84 -3.91 4.84
CA HIS A 124 15.06 -4.16 4.09
C HIS A 124 15.18 -3.24 2.87
N GLN A 125 14.09 -3.04 2.11
CA GLN A 125 14.11 -2.13 0.95
C GLN A 125 14.39 -0.69 1.38
N ILE A 126 13.79 -0.22 2.45
CA ILE A 126 14.05 1.10 3.01
C ILE A 126 15.51 1.20 3.47
N ALA A 127 16.00 0.23 4.25
CA ALA A 127 17.38 0.25 4.76
C ALA A 127 18.43 0.31 3.65
N ASN A 128 18.16 -0.30 2.49
CA ASN A 128 19.04 -0.25 1.33
C ASN A 128 19.16 1.15 0.70
N GLN A 129 18.31 2.10 1.08
CA GLN A 129 18.34 3.48 0.59
C GLN A 129 19.12 4.43 1.50
N PHE A 130 19.49 3.97 2.68
CA PHE A 130 20.22 4.76 3.69
C PHE A 130 21.66 4.30 3.83
N ASP A 131 22.51 5.19 4.33
CA ASP A 131 23.89 4.88 4.69
C ASP A 131 23.93 4.34 6.14
N PRO A 132 24.18 3.04 6.34
CA PRO A 132 24.17 2.43 7.66
C PRO A 132 25.28 2.92 8.59
N LEU A 133 26.32 3.59 8.05
CA LEU A 133 27.38 4.19 8.85
C LEU A 133 26.94 5.51 9.51
N LYS A 134 25.93 6.17 8.95
CA LYS A 134 25.39 7.44 9.47
C LYS A 134 24.25 7.21 10.47
N LYS A 135 23.35 6.28 10.16
CA LYS A 135 22.25 5.90 11.05
C LYS A 135 21.87 4.43 10.81
N ALA A 136 21.69 3.68 11.89
CA ALA A 136 21.12 2.33 11.83
C ALA A 136 19.57 2.39 11.79
N ALA A 137 18.95 1.37 11.17
CA ALA A 137 17.47 1.21 11.21
C ALA A 137 16.96 1.13 12.68
N PRO A 138 15.71 1.53 12.95
CA PRO A 138 14.65 1.86 11.99
C PRO A 138 14.77 3.29 11.43
N TYR A 139 14.15 3.52 10.26
CA TYR A 139 14.12 4.83 9.59
C TYR A 139 12.74 5.45 9.65
N THR A 140 12.69 6.71 10.08
CA THR A 140 11.46 7.47 10.34
C THR A 140 11.11 8.38 9.18
N PHE A 141 9.92 9.01 9.22
CA PHE A 141 9.54 10.04 8.24
C PHE A 141 10.50 11.26 8.26
N GLU A 142 11.01 11.62 9.44
CA GLU A 142 12.03 12.67 9.54
C GLU A 142 13.33 12.30 8.83
N ASP A 143 13.77 11.03 8.93
CA ASP A 143 14.96 10.53 8.23
C ASP A 143 14.78 10.59 6.70
N PHE A 144 13.58 10.34 6.21
CA PHE A 144 13.26 10.46 4.77
C PHE A 144 13.45 11.87 4.23
N MET A 145 13.36 12.88 5.09
CA MET A 145 13.57 14.28 4.70
C MET A 145 15.02 14.75 4.94
N ASN A 146 15.92 13.88 5.37
CA ASN A 146 17.31 14.21 5.63
C ASN A 146 18.26 13.57 4.59
N PRO A 147 18.58 14.23 3.47
CA PRO A 147 19.45 13.69 2.42
C PRO A 147 20.83 13.26 2.88
N GLU A 148 21.31 13.83 4.01
CA GLU A 148 22.63 13.46 4.57
C GLU A 148 22.65 11.99 5.02
N LEU A 149 21.50 11.41 5.39
CA LEU A 149 21.39 10.01 5.79
C LEU A 149 21.24 9.07 4.60
N HIS A 150 20.84 9.61 3.44
CA HIS A 150 20.55 8.79 2.27
C HIS A 150 21.84 8.31 1.59
N LYS A 151 21.75 7.14 0.99
CA LYS A 151 22.77 6.63 0.09
C LYS A 151 22.87 7.59 -1.11
N ASP A 152 24.09 7.97 -1.44
CA ASP A 152 24.40 8.89 -2.55
C ASP A 152 23.79 10.32 -2.40
N GLY A 153 23.32 10.69 -1.20
CA GLY A 153 22.79 12.03 -0.92
C GLY A 153 21.54 12.42 -1.70
N ARG A 154 20.76 11.43 -2.17
CA ARG A 154 19.52 11.68 -2.93
C ARG A 154 18.45 12.37 -2.09
N ASN A 155 17.68 13.25 -2.71
CA ASN A 155 16.49 13.83 -2.09
C ASN A 155 15.29 12.91 -2.31
N PHE A 156 14.75 12.33 -1.23
CA PHE A 156 13.48 11.60 -1.34
C PHE A 156 12.31 12.57 -1.51
N LYS A 157 11.23 12.07 -2.10
CA LYS A 157 9.98 12.82 -2.18
C LYS A 157 9.24 12.71 -0.84
N GLU A 158 8.50 13.77 -0.47
CA GLU A 158 7.67 13.74 0.73
C GLU A 158 6.64 12.59 0.64
N LEU A 159 6.54 11.80 1.70
CA LEU A 159 5.71 10.60 1.75
C LEU A 159 4.54 10.75 2.72
N TYR A 160 3.35 10.39 2.25
CA TYR A 160 2.10 10.40 3.00
C TYR A 160 1.44 9.02 2.91
N ILE A 161 1.31 8.34 4.03
CA ILE A 161 0.71 7.01 4.12
C ILE A 161 -0.61 7.09 4.88
N ILE A 162 -1.65 6.48 4.35
CA ILE A 162 -2.97 6.47 4.97
C ILE A 162 -3.13 5.20 5.79
N GLY A 163 -3.53 5.36 7.05
CA GLY A 163 -3.96 4.28 7.94
C GLY A 163 -5.35 4.53 8.51
N THR A 164 -5.92 3.53 9.14
CA THR A 164 -7.16 3.65 9.91
C THR A 164 -6.87 3.41 11.37
N ASP A 165 -7.10 4.41 12.23
CA ASP A 165 -7.12 4.25 13.69
C ASP A 165 -8.48 3.68 14.09
N VAL A 166 -8.51 2.36 14.31
CA VAL A 166 -9.75 1.64 14.69
C VAL A 166 -10.19 2.01 16.10
N SER A 167 -9.24 2.33 16.99
CA SER A 167 -9.55 2.71 18.37
C SER A 167 -10.29 4.04 18.46
N SER A 168 -10.01 4.98 17.54
CA SER A 168 -10.61 6.31 17.51
C SER A 168 -11.63 6.50 16.39
N ASN A 169 -11.83 5.50 15.52
CA ASN A 169 -12.70 5.56 14.33
C ASN A 169 -12.33 6.72 13.38
N THR A 170 -11.03 6.93 13.13
CA THR A 170 -10.54 8.02 12.29
C THR A 170 -9.57 7.53 11.22
N SER A 171 -9.52 8.23 10.09
CA SER A 171 -8.41 8.12 9.16
C SER A 171 -7.18 8.82 9.75
N THR A 172 -6.03 8.17 9.64
CA THR A 172 -4.74 8.72 10.10
C THR A 172 -3.83 8.90 8.90
N VAL A 173 -3.18 10.06 8.81
CA VAL A 173 -2.12 10.32 7.85
C VAL A 173 -0.78 10.21 8.56
N PHE A 174 0.08 9.32 8.07
CA PHE A 174 1.45 9.21 8.54
C PHE A 174 2.36 9.98 7.58
N SER A 175 3.05 10.97 8.09
CA SER A 175 3.89 11.87 7.30
C SER A 175 4.96 12.53 8.18
N VAL A 176 5.89 13.24 7.57
CA VAL A 176 6.87 14.03 8.34
C VAL A 176 6.21 15.15 9.14
N GLN A 177 5.06 15.67 8.69
CA GLN A 177 4.34 16.74 9.38
C GLN A 177 3.58 16.23 10.61
N ASP A 178 2.93 15.06 10.49
CA ASP A 178 2.01 14.56 11.50
C ASP A 178 2.67 13.55 12.45
N THR A 179 3.61 12.74 11.93
CA THR A 179 4.24 11.63 12.66
C THR A 179 5.73 11.49 12.35
N PRO A 180 6.55 12.57 12.57
CA PRO A 180 7.95 12.63 12.13
C PRO A 180 8.82 11.47 12.64
N HIS A 181 8.55 10.99 13.86
CA HIS A 181 9.35 9.96 14.53
C HIS A 181 8.84 8.54 14.30
N MET A 182 7.71 8.37 13.59
CA MET A 182 7.19 7.03 13.26
C MET A 182 8.08 6.34 12.22
N GLU A 183 8.32 5.04 12.40
CA GLU A 183 8.98 4.21 11.41
C GLU A 183 8.14 4.12 10.12
N VAL A 184 8.73 4.45 8.97
CA VAL A 184 8.03 4.41 7.68
C VAL A 184 7.57 3.00 7.34
N ALA A 185 8.39 1.97 7.61
CA ALA A 185 8.02 0.58 7.33
C ALA A 185 6.79 0.14 8.15
N GLU A 186 6.67 0.60 9.40
CA GLU A 186 5.49 0.33 10.25
C GLU A 186 4.24 1.03 9.70
N ALA A 187 4.34 2.29 9.27
CA ALA A 187 3.24 3.01 8.63
C ALA A 187 2.73 2.28 7.37
N VAL A 188 3.65 1.81 6.52
CA VAL A 188 3.30 1.02 5.32
C VAL A 188 2.65 -0.31 5.70
N ARG A 189 3.17 -1.01 6.75
CA ARG A 189 2.59 -2.24 7.27
C ARG A 189 1.17 -2.02 7.80
N ILE A 190 0.95 -0.96 8.56
CA ILE A 190 -0.40 -0.56 9.03
C ILE A 190 -1.32 -0.37 7.83
N SER A 191 -0.87 0.42 6.85
CA SER A 191 -1.68 0.78 5.69
C SER A 191 -2.14 -0.41 4.85
N MET A 192 -1.38 -1.52 4.84
CA MET A 192 -1.72 -2.73 4.08
C MET A 192 -2.42 -3.82 4.90
N SER A 193 -2.65 -3.57 6.19
CA SER A 193 -3.25 -4.57 7.10
C SER A 193 -4.77 -4.62 6.95
N VAL A 194 -5.22 -5.26 5.86
CA VAL A 194 -6.65 -5.49 5.55
C VAL A 194 -7.30 -6.22 6.72
N PRO A 195 -8.37 -5.65 7.35
CA PRO A 195 -9.00 -6.25 8.53
C PRO A 195 -9.44 -7.69 8.31
N ILE A 196 -9.27 -8.52 9.31
CA ILE A 196 -9.57 -9.96 9.33
C ILE A 196 -8.63 -10.78 8.45
N PHE A 197 -8.22 -10.28 7.29
CA PHE A 197 -7.26 -10.96 6.43
C PHE A 197 -5.85 -10.91 7.03
N PHE A 198 -5.34 -9.71 7.33
CA PHE A 198 -4.10 -9.54 8.10
C PHE A 198 -4.40 -9.18 9.56
N GLU A 199 -3.43 -9.47 10.43
CA GLU A 199 -3.44 -8.99 11.81
C GLU A 199 -3.52 -7.46 11.86
N ALA A 200 -4.31 -6.94 12.80
CA ALA A 200 -4.28 -5.52 13.13
C ALA A 200 -2.97 -5.16 13.84
N ILE A 201 -2.52 -3.94 13.66
CA ILE A 201 -1.25 -3.47 14.23
C ILE A 201 -1.54 -2.62 15.46
N GLU A 202 -1.02 -3.06 16.61
CA GLU A 202 -0.99 -2.25 17.81
C GLU A 202 0.28 -1.41 17.81
N SER A 203 0.12 -0.08 17.93
CA SER A 203 1.24 0.86 17.88
C SER A 203 1.05 2.02 18.85
N ASP A 204 2.14 2.44 19.47
CA ASP A 204 2.24 3.59 20.38
C ASP A 204 3.24 4.64 19.90
N PHE A 205 3.40 4.78 18.59
CA PHE A 205 4.40 5.66 17.95
C PHE A 205 4.43 7.10 18.49
N ASN A 206 3.37 7.57 19.12
CA ASN A 206 3.30 8.88 19.79
C ASN A 206 3.69 8.84 21.27
N GLY A 207 4.05 7.67 21.83
CA GLY A 207 4.31 7.49 23.26
C GLY A 207 3.07 7.64 24.16
N GLU A 208 1.87 7.55 23.56
CA GLU A 208 0.57 7.52 24.22
C GLU A 208 0.15 6.07 24.50
N ASN A 209 -1.10 5.87 24.95
CA ASN A 209 -1.63 4.51 25.05
C ASN A 209 -1.67 3.85 23.68
N PRO A 210 -1.25 2.58 23.54
CA PRO A 210 -1.28 1.86 22.30
C PRO A 210 -2.67 1.89 21.66
N LYS A 211 -2.72 2.12 20.36
CA LYS A 211 -3.94 2.11 19.56
C LYS A 211 -3.89 0.97 18.56
N ILE A 212 -5.06 0.54 18.11
CA ILE A 212 -5.20 -0.51 17.09
C ILE A 212 -5.40 0.14 15.73
N TYR A 213 -4.55 -0.24 14.79
CA TYR A 213 -4.57 0.27 13.42
C TYR A 213 -4.87 -0.84 12.42
N ALA A 214 -5.45 -0.44 11.30
CA ALA A 214 -5.79 -1.30 10.16
C ALA A 214 -5.52 -0.57 8.84
N ASP A 215 -5.79 -1.27 7.72
CA ASP A 215 -5.63 -0.79 6.35
C ASP A 215 -6.27 0.58 6.14
N GLY A 216 -5.54 1.47 5.49
CA GLY A 216 -6.00 2.83 5.20
C GLY A 216 -7.23 2.86 4.31
N GLY A 217 -7.42 1.83 3.47
CA GLY A 217 -8.58 1.70 2.60
C GLY A 217 -9.91 1.55 3.32
N VAL A 218 -9.91 1.20 4.61
CA VAL A 218 -11.15 1.13 5.42
C VAL A 218 -11.80 2.51 5.53
N MET A 219 -11.02 3.58 5.72
CA MET A 219 -11.55 4.94 5.89
C MET A 219 -11.26 5.86 4.70
N TYR A 220 -10.16 5.65 3.97
CA TYR A 220 -9.76 6.54 2.89
C TYR A 220 -8.98 5.78 1.80
N ARG A 221 -9.70 4.94 1.05
CA ARG A 221 -9.11 4.07 0.01
C ARG A 221 -8.43 4.84 -1.11
N TYR A 222 -8.98 5.99 -1.52
CA TYR A 222 -8.43 6.82 -2.60
C TYR A 222 -8.23 8.25 -2.12
N PRO A 223 -7.03 8.60 -1.61
CA PRO A 223 -6.79 9.89 -0.96
C PRO A 223 -6.51 11.02 -1.97
N ILE A 224 -7.31 11.12 -3.04
CA ILE A 224 -7.14 12.11 -4.12
C ILE A 224 -7.31 13.57 -3.64
N THR A 225 -8.05 13.77 -2.54
CA THR A 225 -8.30 15.10 -1.98
C THR A 225 -7.39 15.44 -0.80
N LEU A 226 -6.37 14.62 -0.54
CA LEU A 226 -5.49 14.79 0.62
C LEU A 226 -4.85 16.18 0.69
N PHE A 227 -4.48 16.75 -0.45
CA PHE A 227 -3.79 18.03 -0.54
C PHE A 227 -4.73 19.20 -0.88
N ASP A 228 -6.03 18.98 -1.16
CA ASP A 228 -6.95 20.00 -1.67
C ASP A 228 -7.21 21.17 -0.72
N GLY A 229 -6.99 21.01 0.58
CA GLY A 229 -7.11 22.08 1.57
C GLY A 229 -5.89 23.00 1.64
N ILE A 230 -4.77 22.60 1.03
CA ILE A 230 -3.46 23.27 1.17
C ILE A 230 -2.93 23.70 -0.21
N LEU A 231 -3.18 22.90 -1.25
CA LEU A 231 -2.66 23.09 -2.60
C LEU A 231 -3.79 23.11 -3.63
N PRO A 232 -3.57 23.74 -4.80
CA PRO A 232 -4.50 23.68 -5.91
C PRO A 232 -4.71 22.20 -6.34
N PRO A 233 -5.96 21.77 -6.53
CA PRO A 233 -6.25 20.38 -6.90
C PRO A 233 -5.61 19.92 -8.20
N GLU A 234 -5.34 20.87 -9.11
CA GLU A 234 -4.69 20.63 -10.41
C GLU A 234 -3.22 20.20 -10.25
N GLU A 235 -2.64 20.41 -9.08
CA GLU A 235 -1.29 19.95 -8.74
C GLU A 235 -1.26 18.47 -8.32
N THR A 236 -2.42 17.79 -8.22
CA THR A 236 -2.52 16.40 -7.80
C THR A 236 -3.03 15.52 -8.94
N LEU A 237 -2.28 14.46 -9.27
CA LEU A 237 -2.68 13.39 -10.17
C LEU A 237 -2.88 12.11 -9.35
N GLY A 238 -3.97 11.41 -9.60
CA GLY A 238 -4.26 10.15 -8.93
C GLY A 238 -4.25 8.94 -9.88
N ALA A 239 -3.89 7.79 -9.34
CA ALA A 239 -4.04 6.49 -9.97
C ALA A 239 -5.05 5.65 -9.16
N LEU A 240 -6.17 5.32 -9.78
CA LEU A 240 -7.28 4.60 -9.15
C LEU A 240 -7.44 3.22 -9.75
N ILE A 241 -7.27 2.18 -8.93
CA ILE A 241 -7.57 0.80 -9.30
C ILE A 241 -9.08 0.58 -9.25
N MET A 242 -9.62 0.11 -10.38
CA MET A 242 -10.99 -0.34 -10.55
C MET A 242 -10.96 -1.80 -11.01
N SER A 243 -11.87 -2.61 -10.46
CA SER A 243 -12.09 -4.00 -10.89
C SER A 243 -13.50 -4.15 -11.42
N ASP A 244 -13.69 -5.09 -12.35
CA ASP A 244 -15.01 -5.45 -12.79
C ASP A 244 -15.74 -6.20 -11.67
N GLU A 245 -17.04 -5.90 -11.50
CA GLU A 245 -17.87 -6.52 -10.47
C GLU A 245 -18.31 -7.92 -10.95
N GLU A 246 -17.48 -8.93 -10.76
CA GLU A 246 -17.90 -10.32 -10.95
C GLU A 246 -18.22 -10.97 -9.60
N PRO A 247 -19.27 -11.81 -9.54
CA PRO A 247 -19.59 -12.53 -8.31
C PRO A 247 -18.43 -13.42 -7.86
N VAL A 248 -18.00 -13.27 -6.62
CA VAL A 248 -16.96 -14.10 -6.01
C VAL A 248 -17.62 -15.15 -5.12
N ALA A 249 -17.14 -16.40 -5.21
CA ALA A 249 -17.57 -17.45 -4.29
C ALA A 249 -17.16 -17.11 -2.86
N ILE A 250 -18.09 -17.21 -1.92
CA ILE A 250 -17.86 -17.00 -0.48
C ILE A 250 -17.93 -18.37 0.18
N GLU A 251 -16.79 -18.92 0.55
CA GLU A 251 -16.68 -20.30 1.06
C GLU A 251 -16.54 -20.36 2.60
N ASN A 252 -16.11 -19.26 3.22
CA ASN A 252 -15.86 -19.23 4.65
C ASN A 252 -16.08 -17.81 5.23
N LEU A 253 -16.00 -17.69 6.55
CA LEU A 253 -16.23 -16.44 7.27
C LEU A 253 -15.21 -15.33 6.89
N VAL A 254 -13.96 -15.70 6.64
CA VAL A 254 -12.93 -14.74 6.24
C VAL A 254 -13.27 -14.15 4.87
N ASP A 255 -13.66 -14.97 3.89
CA ASP A 255 -14.09 -14.50 2.57
C ASP A 255 -15.30 -13.57 2.68
N TYR A 256 -16.29 -13.94 3.51
CA TYR A 256 -17.49 -13.12 3.73
C TYR A 256 -17.13 -11.74 4.25
N ILE A 257 -16.31 -11.65 5.29
CA ILE A 257 -15.96 -10.37 5.92
C ILE A 257 -15.05 -9.55 4.98
N CYS A 258 -14.08 -10.18 4.31
CA CYS A 258 -13.22 -9.49 3.34
C CYS A 258 -14.03 -8.90 2.17
N ASN A 259 -15.02 -9.64 1.66
CA ASN A 259 -15.91 -9.12 0.60
C ASN A 259 -16.80 -7.98 1.12
N LEU A 260 -17.31 -8.07 2.36
CA LEU A 260 -18.06 -6.98 2.97
C LEU A 260 -17.23 -5.70 3.10
N ILE A 261 -15.97 -5.81 3.54
CA ILE A 261 -15.03 -4.68 3.59
C ILE A 261 -14.77 -4.14 2.18
N SER A 262 -14.60 -5.02 1.18
CA SER A 262 -14.43 -4.62 -0.22
C SER A 262 -15.60 -3.80 -0.73
N CYS A 263 -16.84 -4.17 -0.40
CA CYS A 263 -18.03 -3.37 -0.75
C CYS A 263 -17.96 -1.96 -0.16
N VAL A 264 -17.64 -1.83 1.13
CA VAL A 264 -17.54 -0.52 1.79
C VAL A 264 -16.43 0.33 1.20
N THR A 265 -15.26 -0.26 0.98
CA THR A 265 -14.10 0.47 0.43
C THR A 265 -14.28 0.85 -1.04
N ALA A 266 -15.03 0.06 -1.83
CA ALA A 266 -15.39 0.39 -3.20
C ALA A 266 -16.28 1.63 -3.26
N ILE A 267 -17.30 1.71 -2.40
CA ILE A 267 -18.18 2.87 -2.27
C ILE A 267 -17.40 4.13 -1.89
N GLN A 268 -16.45 4.02 -0.96
CA GLN A 268 -15.61 5.17 -0.57
C GLN A 268 -14.75 5.67 -1.74
N ALA A 269 -14.11 4.76 -2.49
CA ALA A 269 -13.32 5.13 -3.65
C ALA A 269 -14.19 5.83 -4.70
N GLN A 270 -15.41 5.34 -4.93
CA GLN A 270 -16.36 5.95 -5.83
C GLN A 270 -16.75 7.37 -5.39
N PHE A 271 -17.05 7.59 -4.11
CA PHE A 271 -17.34 8.94 -3.60
C PHE A 271 -16.15 9.89 -3.77
N SER A 272 -14.94 9.44 -3.51
CA SER A 272 -13.73 10.24 -3.69
C SER A 272 -13.49 10.60 -5.17
N TYR A 273 -13.81 9.68 -6.09
CA TYR A 273 -13.62 9.84 -7.53
C TYR A 273 -14.77 10.63 -8.20
N ASP A 274 -16.00 10.55 -7.73
CA ASP A 274 -17.23 10.82 -8.48
C ASP A 274 -17.55 12.32 -8.69
N THR A 275 -16.60 13.20 -8.44
CA THR A 275 -16.71 14.62 -8.78
C THR A 275 -16.08 14.90 -10.16
N PRO A 276 -16.64 15.84 -10.98
CA PRO A 276 -16.04 16.21 -12.27
C PRO A 276 -14.57 16.63 -12.15
N LYS A 277 -14.21 17.27 -11.06
CA LYS A 277 -12.85 17.70 -10.73
C LYS A 277 -11.91 16.50 -10.53
N ASN A 278 -12.31 15.53 -9.72
CA ASN A 278 -11.47 14.38 -9.41
C ASN A 278 -11.37 13.41 -10.60
N ARG A 279 -12.43 13.26 -11.39
CA ARG A 279 -12.39 12.48 -12.64
C ARG A 279 -11.34 13.00 -13.62
N LYS A 280 -11.19 14.32 -13.75
CA LYS A 280 -10.22 14.96 -14.66
C LYS A 280 -8.76 14.73 -14.24
N ARG A 281 -8.49 14.49 -12.98
CA ARG A 281 -7.14 14.29 -12.43
C ARG A 281 -6.88 12.84 -11.97
N THR A 282 -7.59 11.87 -12.57
CA THR A 282 -7.48 10.45 -12.18
C THR A 282 -7.21 9.58 -13.39
N MET A 283 -6.10 8.84 -13.34
CA MET A 283 -5.84 7.70 -14.22
C MET A 283 -6.63 6.50 -13.68
N GLN A 284 -7.58 5.99 -14.46
CA GLN A 284 -8.40 4.84 -14.10
C GLN A 284 -7.75 3.57 -14.64
N ILE A 285 -7.38 2.66 -13.75
CA ILE A 285 -6.73 1.40 -14.08
C ILE A 285 -7.77 0.28 -13.91
N ASN A 286 -8.30 -0.22 -15.03
CA ASN A 286 -9.20 -1.38 -14.99
C ASN A 286 -8.39 -2.67 -14.92
N THR A 287 -8.52 -3.41 -13.83
CA THR A 287 -7.79 -4.65 -13.56
C THR A 287 -8.62 -5.90 -13.89
N GLY A 288 -9.75 -5.74 -14.60
CA GLY A 288 -10.65 -6.83 -14.95
C GLY A 288 -11.18 -7.55 -13.71
N SER A 289 -11.36 -8.84 -13.83
CA SER A 289 -11.88 -9.72 -12.75
C SER A 289 -10.80 -10.30 -11.84
N VAL A 290 -9.58 -9.76 -11.83
CA VAL A 290 -8.51 -10.24 -10.93
C VAL A 290 -8.87 -9.86 -9.49
N SER A 291 -8.92 -10.86 -8.60
CA SER A 291 -9.20 -10.63 -7.17
C SER A 291 -8.05 -9.90 -6.49
N SER A 292 -8.36 -8.87 -5.68
CA SER A 292 -7.39 -8.09 -4.90
C SER A 292 -6.63 -8.90 -3.83
N LEU A 293 -7.15 -10.08 -3.45
CA LEU A 293 -6.55 -10.98 -2.46
C LEU A 293 -5.88 -12.21 -3.10
N LYS A 294 -5.69 -12.23 -4.42
CA LYS A 294 -5.02 -13.31 -5.14
C LYS A 294 -3.49 -13.19 -5.05
N PHE A 295 -2.91 -13.57 -3.94
CA PHE A 295 -1.46 -13.45 -3.69
C PHE A 295 -0.59 -14.55 -4.32
N ASP A 296 -1.14 -15.49 -5.06
CA ASP A 296 -0.41 -16.56 -5.79
C ASP A 296 0.21 -16.10 -7.13
N VAL A 297 0.28 -14.78 -7.34
CA VAL A 297 0.90 -14.15 -8.52
C VAL A 297 2.42 -14.17 -8.40
N LYS A 298 3.10 -14.46 -9.51
CA LYS A 298 4.56 -14.41 -9.62
C LYS A 298 5.00 -13.33 -10.59
N THR A 299 6.10 -12.68 -10.29
CA THR A 299 6.74 -11.72 -11.21
C THR A 299 6.92 -12.34 -12.60
N GLY A 300 6.36 -11.69 -13.62
CA GLY A 300 6.44 -12.12 -15.02
C GLY A 300 5.43 -13.19 -15.44
N ASP A 301 4.53 -13.68 -14.56
CA ASP A 301 3.44 -14.56 -14.98
C ASP A 301 2.34 -13.81 -15.76
N ALA A 302 1.36 -14.53 -16.24
CA ALA A 302 0.28 -13.96 -17.06
C ALA A 302 -0.53 -12.89 -16.30
N THR A 303 -0.81 -13.11 -15.01
CA THR A 303 -1.56 -12.15 -14.17
C THR A 303 -0.72 -10.90 -13.91
N TYR A 304 0.55 -11.06 -13.56
CA TYR A 304 1.49 -9.96 -13.39
C TYR A 304 1.57 -9.09 -14.65
N ASN A 305 1.81 -9.72 -15.81
CA ASN A 305 1.95 -9.01 -17.08
C ASN A 305 0.64 -8.32 -17.49
N PHE A 306 -0.50 -8.95 -17.27
CA PHE A 306 -1.80 -8.34 -17.52
C PHE A 306 -1.99 -7.07 -16.67
N LEU A 307 -1.77 -7.15 -15.35
CA LEU A 307 -1.91 -6.00 -14.44
C LEU A 307 -0.95 -4.86 -14.83
N TYR A 308 0.30 -5.21 -15.11
CA TYR A 308 1.30 -4.23 -15.58
C TYR A 308 0.82 -3.50 -16.84
N GLU A 309 0.35 -4.26 -17.84
CA GLU A 309 -0.14 -3.70 -19.11
C GLU A 309 -1.37 -2.78 -18.90
N GLN A 310 -2.29 -3.16 -18.00
CA GLN A 310 -3.44 -2.33 -17.66
C GLN A 310 -3.01 -0.98 -17.05
N GLY A 311 -2.05 -0.99 -16.16
CA GLY A 311 -1.50 0.24 -15.58
C GLY A 311 -0.83 1.14 -16.60
N TYR A 312 -0.01 0.56 -17.49
CA TYR A 312 0.65 1.30 -18.57
C TYR A 312 -0.37 1.94 -19.51
N LYS A 313 -1.35 1.16 -20.00
CA LYS A 313 -2.41 1.64 -20.90
C LYS A 313 -3.27 2.73 -20.26
N ALA A 314 -3.57 2.60 -18.96
CA ALA A 314 -4.36 3.60 -18.26
C ALA A 314 -3.65 4.97 -18.23
N ALA A 315 -2.36 4.98 -17.93
CA ALA A 315 -1.56 6.21 -17.98
C ALA A 315 -1.44 6.76 -19.41
N GLU A 316 -1.11 5.91 -20.37
CA GLU A 316 -1.00 6.30 -21.79
C GLU A 316 -2.30 6.93 -22.31
N ASN A 317 -3.44 6.28 -22.08
CA ASN A 317 -4.76 6.78 -22.50
C ASN A 317 -5.09 8.12 -21.84
N TYR A 318 -4.80 8.26 -20.55
CA TYR A 318 -5.02 9.49 -19.83
C TYR A 318 -4.25 10.66 -20.45
N PHE A 319 -2.97 10.51 -20.68
CA PHE A 319 -2.15 11.58 -21.26
C PHE A 319 -2.48 11.84 -22.74
N ASN A 320 -2.79 10.81 -23.54
CA ASN A 320 -3.22 10.99 -24.93
C ASN A 320 -4.53 11.78 -25.03
N ALA A 321 -5.50 11.52 -24.17
CA ALA A 321 -6.75 12.28 -24.12
C ALA A 321 -6.53 13.77 -23.82
N LEU A 322 -5.52 14.06 -23.00
CA LEU A 322 -5.16 15.43 -22.63
C LEU A 322 -4.43 16.21 -23.71
N TYR A 323 -3.61 15.54 -24.53
CA TYR A 323 -2.94 16.16 -25.68
C TYR A 323 -3.88 16.37 -26.87
N SER A 324 -5.04 15.69 -26.86
CA SER A 324 -6.04 15.77 -27.93
C SER A 324 -7.16 16.78 -27.64
N SER A 325 -7.23 17.32 -26.45
CA SER A 325 -8.19 18.34 -25.97
C SER A 325 -7.57 19.73 -25.90
#